data_513d5a864a58f5059045edc0d4bc6506
#
_entry.id   513d5a864a58f5059045edc0d4bc6506
#
_cell.length_a   1.000
_cell.length_b   1.000
_cell.length_c   1.000
_cell.angle_alpha   90.00
_cell.angle_beta   90.00
_cell.angle_gamma   90.00
#
_symmetry.space_group_name_H-M   'P 1'
#
loop_
_entity.id
_entity.type
_entity.pdbx_description
1 polymer ?
#
loop_
_entity_poly.entity_id
_entity_poly.type
_entity_poly.pdbx_seq_one_letter_code
_entity_poly.pdbx_strand_id
1 'polypeptide(L)'
;IALNIIIGDIMIASHNMMNTELLMQLDSLTITNKYNPKIASFLLAIFFISSVHADVPIIIFPTVETEPVISPEDAADDPAIWINDADPKKSLIFGTDKKSGIYVYDLKGNQLSYSNLGKINNIDLRSVKGKLHIVTSKRTMSTLDYWIFDEQGLYK
;
A
#
# COMPACT_ATOMS: atom_id res chain seq x y z
N ILE A 1 -11.45 -11.52 12.24
CA ILE A 1 -10.14 -11.53 11.57
C ILE A 1 -9.65 -10.10 11.58
N ALA A 2 -8.50 -9.86 12.22
CA ALA A 2 -7.86 -8.55 12.29
C ALA A 2 -7.30 -8.17 10.91
N LEU A 3 -7.32 -6.87 10.61
CA LEU A 3 -6.76 -6.31 9.39
C LEU A 3 -5.24 -6.18 9.56
N ASN A 4 -4.47 -7.11 9.01
CA ASN A 4 -3.01 -7.01 8.97
C ASN A 4 -2.62 -6.09 7.79
N ILE A 5 -2.21 -4.86 8.08
CA ILE A 5 -1.71 -3.92 7.08
C ILE A 5 -0.25 -4.29 6.78
N ILE A 6 0.00 -4.90 5.62
CA ILE A 6 1.34 -5.15 5.11
C ILE A 6 1.73 -3.97 4.20
N ILE A 7 2.54 -3.06 4.72
CA ILE A 7 3.10 -1.92 3.95
C ILE A 7 4.26 -2.38 3.02
N GLY A 8 4.56 -3.70 2.99
CA GLY A 8 5.75 -4.24 2.31
C GLY A 8 5.73 -4.22 0.77
N ASP A 9 4.56 -4.27 0.14
CA ASP A 9 4.49 -4.59 -1.31
C ASP A 9 4.71 -3.40 -2.26
N ILE A 10 4.69 -2.17 -1.79
CA ILE A 10 4.82 -0.98 -2.66
C ILE A 10 6.28 -0.68 -3.04
N MET A 11 7.25 -1.12 -2.24
CA MET A 11 8.68 -0.85 -2.51
C MET A 11 9.33 -1.82 -3.51
N ILE A 12 8.76 -2.99 -3.76
CA ILE A 12 9.34 -4.00 -4.66
C ILE A 12 9.09 -3.67 -6.14
N ALA A 13 7.99 -3.00 -6.47
CA ALA A 13 7.63 -2.69 -7.85
C ALA A 13 8.52 -1.60 -8.49
N SER A 14 9.07 -0.66 -7.72
CA SER A 14 9.91 0.42 -8.27
C SER A 14 11.35 -0.03 -8.59
N HIS A 15 11.85 -1.07 -7.93
CA HIS A 15 13.23 -1.56 -8.13
C HIS A 15 13.38 -2.43 -9.38
N ASN A 16 12.34 -3.14 -9.80
CA ASN A 16 12.38 -4.00 -10.98
C ASN A 16 12.32 -3.25 -12.31
N MET A 17 11.81 -2.02 -12.35
CA MET A 17 11.79 -1.21 -13.58
C MET A 17 13.15 -0.63 -13.97
N MET A 18 14.05 -0.36 -13.02
CA MET A 18 15.38 0.18 -13.31
C MET A 18 16.35 -0.85 -13.91
N ASN A 19 16.15 -2.15 -13.63
CA ASN A 19 17.05 -3.20 -14.14
C ASN A 19 16.80 -3.56 -15.61
N THR A 20 15.61 -3.33 -16.15
CA THR A 20 15.31 -3.64 -17.56
C THR A 20 15.87 -2.61 -18.54
N GLU A 21 15.99 -1.34 -18.17
CA GLU A 21 16.62 -0.32 -19.04
C GLU A 21 18.13 -0.51 -19.15
N LEU A 22 18.80 -0.94 -18.07
CA LEU A 22 20.24 -1.18 -18.07
C LEU A 22 20.63 -2.38 -18.95
N LEU A 23 19.79 -3.41 -19.01
CA LEU A 23 20.01 -4.59 -19.87
C LEU A 23 19.86 -4.26 -21.36
N MET A 24 18.95 -3.36 -21.73
CA MET A 24 18.79 -2.94 -23.12
C MET A 24 19.93 -2.05 -23.64
N GLN A 25 20.68 -1.36 -22.78
CA GLN A 25 21.86 -0.58 -23.18
C GLN A 25 23.11 -1.44 -23.42
N LEU A 26 23.17 -2.65 -22.86
CA LEU A 26 24.32 -3.55 -23.04
C LEU A 26 24.34 -4.26 -24.39
N ASP A 27 23.17 -4.44 -25.04
CA ASP A 27 23.06 -5.07 -26.37
C ASP A 27 23.58 -4.19 -27.53
N SER A 28 23.77 -2.89 -27.29
CA SER A 28 24.27 -1.96 -28.31
C SER A 28 25.82 -1.79 -28.32
N LEU A 29 26.51 -2.36 -27.34
CA LEU A 29 27.99 -2.34 -27.28
C LEU A 29 28.57 -3.52 -28.08
N THR A 30 28.61 -3.35 -29.41
CA THR A 30 29.42 -4.21 -30.27
C THR A 30 30.89 -3.98 -29.94
N ILE A 31 31.43 -4.77 -29.03
CA ILE A 31 32.89 -4.76 -28.72
C ILE A 31 33.61 -5.38 -29.91
N THR A 32 33.97 -4.53 -30.86
CA THR A 32 34.86 -4.92 -31.95
C THR A 32 36.21 -5.35 -31.39
N ASN A 33 36.73 -6.43 -31.91
CA ASN A 33 37.86 -7.31 -31.60
C ASN A 33 39.25 -6.63 -31.45
N LYS A 34 39.33 -5.47 -30.75
CA LYS A 34 40.57 -4.67 -30.62
C LYS A 34 41.13 -4.60 -29.19
N TYR A 35 40.52 -5.27 -28.24
CA TYR A 35 40.96 -5.25 -26.84
C TYR A 35 41.57 -6.57 -26.39
N ASN A 36 42.67 -6.49 -25.63
CA ASN A 36 43.30 -7.65 -25.02
C ASN A 36 42.24 -8.43 -24.16
N PRO A 37 42.03 -9.73 -24.45
CA PRO A 37 40.97 -10.51 -23.76
C PRO A 37 41.14 -10.57 -22.25
N LYS A 38 42.36 -10.41 -21.74
CA LYS A 38 42.62 -10.36 -20.29
C LYS A 38 42.08 -9.09 -19.64
N ILE A 39 42.09 -7.94 -20.35
CA ILE A 39 41.55 -6.68 -19.86
C ILE A 39 40.01 -6.73 -19.89
N ALA A 40 39.40 -7.29 -20.92
CA ALA A 40 37.97 -7.46 -21.03
C ALA A 40 37.44 -8.38 -19.92
N SER A 41 38.10 -9.49 -19.63
CA SER A 41 37.73 -10.39 -18.53
C SER A 41 37.86 -9.73 -17.16
N PHE A 42 38.89 -8.90 -16.96
CA PHE A 42 39.07 -8.17 -15.70
C PHE A 42 37.99 -7.11 -15.47
N LEU A 43 37.63 -6.35 -16.52
CA LEU A 43 36.52 -5.36 -16.44
C LEU A 43 35.19 -6.03 -16.24
N LEU A 44 34.94 -7.18 -16.88
CA LEU A 44 33.73 -7.96 -16.68
C LEU A 44 33.61 -8.48 -15.23
N ALA A 45 34.73 -8.96 -14.66
CA ALA A 45 34.77 -9.43 -13.26
C ALA A 45 34.47 -8.28 -12.27
N ILE A 46 35.01 -7.07 -12.51
CA ILE A 46 34.72 -5.88 -11.69
C ILE A 46 33.23 -5.52 -11.78
N PHE A 47 32.63 -5.61 -12.98
CA PHE A 47 31.18 -5.32 -13.16
C PHE A 47 30.30 -6.30 -12.40
N PHE A 48 30.64 -7.59 -12.35
CA PHE A 48 29.89 -8.58 -11.57
C PHE A 48 30.06 -8.41 -10.06
N ILE A 49 31.21 -7.94 -9.57
CA ILE A 49 31.43 -7.72 -8.13
C ILE A 49 30.62 -6.52 -7.61
N SER A 50 30.39 -5.50 -8.44
CA SER A 50 29.62 -4.31 -8.05
C SER A 50 28.10 -4.51 -8.02
N SER A 51 27.59 -5.65 -8.53
CA SER A 51 26.16 -5.91 -8.67
C SER A 51 25.51 -6.65 -7.49
N VAL A 52 26.28 -7.04 -6.47
CA VAL A 52 25.76 -7.82 -5.33
C VAL A 52 25.61 -6.93 -4.08
N HIS A 53 24.80 -5.88 -4.19
CA HIS A 53 24.19 -5.29 -3.01
C HIS A 53 22.77 -5.87 -2.92
N ALA A 54 22.65 -7.04 -2.31
CA ALA A 54 21.35 -7.52 -1.88
C ALA A 54 20.96 -6.65 -0.66
N ASP A 55 19.98 -5.77 -0.82
CA ASP A 55 19.38 -5.09 0.32
C ASP A 55 18.82 -6.14 1.26
N VAL A 56 19.30 -6.15 2.49
CA VAL A 56 18.73 -7.03 3.52
C VAL A 56 17.29 -6.57 3.77
N PRO A 57 16.29 -7.44 3.59
CA PRO A 57 14.90 -7.05 3.81
C PRO A 57 14.71 -6.60 5.26
N ILE A 58 14.14 -5.41 5.45
CA ILE A 58 13.75 -4.93 6.78
C ILE A 58 12.47 -5.65 7.16
N ILE A 59 12.57 -6.49 8.20
CA ILE A 59 11.40 -7.18 8.74
C ILE A 59 10.68 -6.22 9.70
N ILE A 60 9.45 -5.85 9.36
CA ILE A 60 8.58 -5.03 10.20
C ILE A 60 7.52 -5.94 10.82
N PHE A 61 7.43 -5.92 12.14
CA PHE A 61 6.39 -6.63 12.88
C PHE A 61 5.22 -5.69 13.17
N PRO A 62 3.95 -6.15 13.08
CA PRO A 62 2.80 -5.37 13.49
C PRO A 62 2.90 -5.09 14.99
N THR A 63 2.65 -3.85 15.40
CA THR A 63 2.68 -3.41 16.80
C THR A 63 1.29 -3.24 17.39
N VAL A 64 0.26 -3.14 16.55
CA VAL A 64 -1.14 -2.93 16.93
C VAL A 64 -2.04 -3.72 15.97
N GLU A 65 -3.11 -4.29 16.52
CA GLU A 65 -4.25 -4.83 15.78
C GLU A 65 -5.49 -3.98 16.04
N THR A 66 -6.37 -3.83 15.04
CA THR A 66 -7.68 -3.21 15.24
C THR A 66 -8.63 -4.15 15.96
N GLU A 67 -9.62 -3.59 16.65
CA GLU A 67 -10.78 -4.39 17.07
C GLU A 67 -11.39 -5.09 15.85
N PRO A 68 -11.88 -6.34 16.01
CA PRO A 68 -12.42 -7.11 14.89
C PRO A 68 -13.74 -6.51 14.39
N VAL A 69 -13.97 -6.63 13.08
CA VAL A 69 -15.29 -6.34 12.50
C VAL A 69 -16.36 -7.32 13.03
N ILE A 70 -17.61 -6.88 13.08
CA ILE A 70 -18.71 -7.68 13.65
C ILE A 70 -19.10 -8.89 12.78
N SER A 71 -18.92 -8.79 11.47
CA SER A 71 -19.27 -9.88 10.58
C SER A 71 -18.32 -11.07 10.75
N PRO A 72 -18.83 -12.31 10.78
CA PRO A 72 -18.03 -13.51 10.95
C PRO A 72 -17.24 -13.86 9.69
N GLU A 73 -16.28 -14.77 9.85
CA GLU A 73 -15.46 -15.35 8.78
C GLU A 73 -14.58 -14.28 8.07
N ASP A 74 -14.36 -14.43 6.78
CA ASP A 74 -13.60 -13.52 5.94
C ASP A 74 -14.44 -12.28 5.59
N ALA A 75 -14.51 -11.32 6.51
CA ALA A 75 -15.32 -10.11 6.38
C ALA A 75 -14.50 -8.81 6.28
N ALA A 76 -13.45 -8.66 7.06
CA ALA A 76 -12.52 -7.54 6.93
C ALA A 76 -11.83 -7.60 5.56
N ASP A 77 -11.76 -6.47 4.84
CA ASP A 77 -11.28 -6.47 3.46
C ASP A 77 -10.25 -5.37 3.20
N ASP A 78 -10.66 -4.15 2.92
CA ASP A 78 -9.77 -3.10 2.43
C ASP A 78 -9.58 -1.96 3.43
N PRO A 79 -8.34 -1.53 3.71
CA PRO A 79 -8.06 -0.39 4.57
C PRO A 79 -7.73 0.88 3.79
N ALA A 80 -8.08 2.02 4.36
CA ALA A 80 -7.56 3.32 3.96
C ALA A 80 -7.10 4.11 5.18
N ILE A 81 -6.01 4.86 5.07
CA ILE A 81 -5.43 5.61 6.18
C ILE A 81 -5.49 7.10 5.86
N TRP A 82 -6.04 7.86 6.79
CA TRP A 82 -5.94 9.31 6.79
C TRP A 82 -4.85 9.75 7.76
N ILE A 83 -3.90 10.51 7.25
CA ILE A 83 -2.86 11.13 8.07
C ILE A 83 -3.31 12.54 8.42
N ASN A 84 -3.37 12.83 9.72
CA ASN A 84 -3.60 14.18 10.22
C ASN A 84 -2.28 14.93 10.30
N ASP A 85 -2.01 15.82 9.34
CA ASP A 85 -0.76 16.57 9.26
C ASP A 85 -0.56 17.52 10.45
N ALA A 86 -1.65 18.01 11.05
CA ALA A 86 -1.59 18.93 12.20
C ALA A 86 -1.30 18.18 13.52
N ASP A 87 -1.82 16.97 13.67
CA ASP A 87 -1.59 16.10 14.84
C ASP A 87 -1.59 14.63 14.39
N PRO A 88 -0.43 14.08 14.03
CA PRO A 88 -0.34 12.69 13.54
C PRO A 88 -0.94 11.64 14.49
N LYS A 89 -1.04 11.93 15.79
CA LYS A 89 -1.67 11.02 16.77
C LYS A 89 -3.18 10.89 16.58
N LYS A 90 -3.80 11.83 15.87
CA LYS A 90 -5.22 11.84 15.52
C LYS A 90 -5.50 11.32 14.10
N SER A 91 -4.52 10.69 13.48
CA SER A 91 -4.73 9.97 12.23
C SER A 91 -5.74 8.84 12.42
N LEU A 92 -6.45 8.48 11.36
CA LEU A 92 -7.54 7.51 11.41
C LEU A 92 -7.28 6.38 10.41
N ILE A 93 -7.74 5.19 10.79
CA ILE A 93 -7.76 4.01 9.93
C ILE A 93 -9.22 3.72 9.59
N PHE A 94 -9.53 3.64 8.30
CA PHE A 94 -10.83 3.21 7.80
C PHE A 94 -10.70 1.77 7.32
N GLY A 95 -11.61 0.90 7.71
CA GLY A 95 -11.62 -0.48 7.29
C GLY A 95 -12.98 -0.88 6.76
N THR A 96 -13.03 -1.67 5.68
CA THR A 96 -14.28 -2.20 5.18
C THR A 96 -14.59 -3.57 5.79
N ASP A 97 -15.87 -3.77 6.12
CA ASP A 97 -16.48 -5.07 6.30
C ASP A 97 -17.32 -5.36 5.05
N LYS A 98 -16.81 -6.28 4.21
CA LYS A 98 -17.44 -6.59 2.91
C LYS A 98 -18.83 -7.22 3.03
N LYS A 99 -19.32 -7.44 4.25
CA LYS A 99 -20.68 -7.93 4.53
C LYS A 99 -21.59 -6.85 5.09
N SER A 100 -21.04 -5.76 5.70
CA SER A 100 -21.86 -4.83 6.47
C SER A 100 -21.55 -3.33 6.33
N GLY A 101 -20.31 -2.89 6.09
CA GLY A 101 -20.06 -1.46 5.97
C GLY A 101 -18.64 -0.99 6.25
N ILE A 102 -18.51 0.17 6.93
CA ILE A 102 -17.23 0.83 7.18
C ILE A 102 -17.04 1.04 8.68
N TYR A 103 -15.83 0.74 9.13
CA TYR A 103 -15.31 0.99 10.47
C TYR A 103 -14.28 2.11 10.43
N VAL A 104 -14.22 2.90 11.50
CA VAL A 104 -13.18 3.90 11.73
C VAL A 104 -12.49 3.57 13.04
N TYR A 105 -11.16 3.53 13.01
CA TYR A 105 -10.33 3.21 14.15
C TYR A 105 -9.31 4.32 14.42
N ASP A 106 -8.88 4.43 15.68
CA ASP A 106 -7.70 5.20 16.04
C ASP A 106 -6.40 4.41 15.75
N LEU A 107 -5.25 5.05 15.95
CA LEU A 107 -3.94 4.39 15.76
C LEU A 107 -3.61 3.33 16.84
N LYS A 108 -4.44 3.18 17.87
CA LYS A 108 -4.31 2.10 18.87
C LYS A 108 -5.18 0.89 18.52
N GLY A 109 -5.91 0.98 17.41
CA GLY A 109 -6.80 -0.07 16.95
C GLY A 109 -8.19 -0.04 17.59
N ASN A 110 -8.50 0.95 18.44
CA ASN A 110 -9.82 1.05 19.03
C ASN A 110 -10.85 1.51 17.99
N GLN A 111 -12.02 0.88 17.96
CA GLN A 111 -13.12 1.28 17.10
C GLN A 111 -13.71 2.61 17.59
N LEU A 112 -13.67 3.63 16.75
CA LEU A 112 -14.28 4.94 17.01
C LEU A 112 -15.71 5.03 16.48
N SER A 113 -15.97 4.46 15.30
CA SER A 113 -17.31 4.43 14.74
C SER A 113 -17.50 3.27 13.77
N TYR A 114 -18.77 2.96 13.51
CA TYR A 114 -19.21 1.98 12.51
C TYR A 114 -20.44 2.52 11.77
N SER A 115 -20.42 2.36 10.44
CA SER A 115 -21.54 2.72 9.57
C SER A 115 -22.00 1.51 8.79
N ASN A 116 -23.25 1.08 9.04
CA ASN A 116 -23.87 -0.01 8.27
C ASN A 116 -24.33 0.51 6.91
N LEU A 117 -23.57 0.22 5.87
CA LEU A 117 -23.78 0.71 4.50
C LEU A 117 -24.06 -0.43 3.50
N GLY A 118 -24.19 -1.65 4.01
CA GLY A 118 -24.30 -2.87 3.22
C GLY A 118 -22.93 -3.39 2.78
N LYS A 119 -22.90 -4.20 1.73
CA LYS A 119 -21.69 -4.91 1.28
C LYS A 119 -20.70 -3.95 0.61
N ILE A 120 -19.80 -3.38 1.38
CA ILE A 120 -18.71 -2.50 0.93
C ILE A 120 -17.44 -3.32 0.76
N ASN A 121 -16.79 -3.23 -0.40
CA ASN A 121 -15.56 -3.98 -0.68
C ASN A 121 -14.33 -3.07 -0.55
N ASN A 122 -14.10 -2.19 -1.50
CA ASN A 122 -12.92 -1.32 -1.51
C ASN A 122 -13.25 0.07 -0.96
N ILE A 123 -12.21 0.71 -0.42
CA ILE A 123 -12.27 2.08 0.09
C ILE A 123 -11.01 2.84 -0.31
N ASP A 124 -11.18 4.08 -0.76
CA ASP A 124 -10.07 5.03 -0.91
C ASP A 124 -10.51 6.40 -0.38
N LEU A 125 -9.57 7.22 0.06
CA LEU A 125 -9.87 8.52 0.63
C LEU A 125 -8.85 9.60 0.22
N ARG A 126 -9.33 10.85 0.21
CA ARG A 126 -8.50 12.03 0.00
C ARG A 126 -8.95 13.16 0.90
N SER A 127 -8.00 13.89 1.47
CA SER A 127 -8.29 15.12 2.19
C SER A 127 -8.39 16.28 1.21
N VAL A 128 -9.54 16.95 1.19
CA VAL A 128 -9.77 18.14 0.33
C VAL A 128 -10.41 19.23 1.18
N LYS A 129 -9.73 20.38 1.30
CA LYS A 129 -10.23 21.54 2.05
C LYS A 129 -10.69 21.21 3.48
N GLY A 130 -9.92 20.35 4.17
CA GLY A 130 -10.16 19.97 5.57
C GLY A 130 -11.27 18.94 5.78
N LYS A 131 -11.86 18.39 4.72
CA LYS A 131 -12.81 17.28 4.79
C LYS A 131 -12.21 16.03 4.17
N LEU A 132 -12.59 14.86 4.66
CA LEU A 132 -12.23 13.59 4.04
C LEU A 132 -13.29 13.20 3.02
N HIS A 133 -12.87 13.08 1.79
CA HIS A 133 -13.66 12.58 0.69
C HIS A 133 -13.34 11.09 0.52
N ILE A 134 -14.35 10.26 0.59
CA ILE A 134 -14.22 8.80 0.60
C ILE A 134 -15.02 8.23 -0.55
N VAL A 135 -14.41 7.31 -1.30
CA VAL A 135 -15.07 6.54 -2.35
C VAL A 135 -15.02 5.07 -1.98
N THR A 136 -16.14 4.38 -2.13
CA THR A 136 -16.24 2.96 -1.83
C THR A 136 -16.91 2.21 -2.96
N SER A 137 -16.53 0.94 -3.15
CA SER A 137 -17.24 0.03 -4.05
C SER A 137 -18.33 -0.72 -3.29
N LYS A 138 -19.59 -0.59 -3.75
CA LYS A 138 -20.75 -1.28 -3.17
C LYS A 138 -21.12 -2.50 -3.98
N ARG A 139 -20.83 -3.69 -3.45
CA ARG A 139 -21.04 -4.97 -4.14
C ARG A 139 -22.53 -5.26 -4.43
N THR A 140 -23.43 -4.87 -3.53
CA THR A 140 -24.86 -5.17 -3.67
C THR A 140 -25.49 -4.56 -4.92
N MET A 141 -24.99 -3.40 -5.35
CA MET A 141 -25.55 -2.62 -6.46
C MET A 141 -24.55 -2.46 -7.62
N SER A 142 -23.33 -2.96 -7.48
CA SER A 142 -22.24 -2.76 -8.44
C SER A 142 -22.01 -1.27 -8.75
N THR A 143 -22.03 -0.43 -7.70
CA THR A 143 -21.87 1.02 -7.78
C THR A 143 -20.63 1.49 -7.02
N LEU A 144 -20.19 2.72 -7.35
CA LEU A 144 -19.30 3.49 -6.49
C LEU A 144 -20.16 4.46 -5.67
N ASP A 145 -19.98 4.41 -4.36
CA ASP A 145 -20.60 5.34 -3.44
C ASP A 145 -19.56 6.38 -2.98
N TYR A 146 -20.01 7.62 -2.86
CA TYR A 146 -19.19 8.75 -2.41
C TYR A 146 -19.69 9.25 -1.07
N TRP A 147 -18.76 9.51 -0.14
CA TRP A 147 -19.05 9.92 1.23
C TRP A 147 -18.13 11.08 1.63
N ILE A 148 -18.60 11.85 2.58
CA ILE A 148 -17.78 12.83 3.29
C ILE A 148 -17.72 12.40 4.76
N PHE A 149 -16.53 12.51 5.35
CA PHE A 149 -16.32 12.26 6.77
C PHE A 149 -15.77 13.53 7.42
N ASP A 150 -16.39 13.96 8.49
CA ASP A 150 -15.96 15.07 9.35
C ASP A 150 -16.33 14.78 10.82
N GLU A 151 -16.34 15.83 11.66
CA GLU A 151 -16.67 15.72 13.08
C GLU A 151 -18.10 15.18 13.35
N GLN A 152 -18.98 15.24 12.37
CA GLN A 152 -20.34 14.72 12.47
C GLN A 152 -20.43 13.24 12.06
N GLY A 153 -19.37 12.67 11.54
CA GLY A 153 -19.28 11.30 11.07
C GLY A 153 -19.32 11.17 9.54
N LEU A 154 -19.76 10.00 9.07
CA LEU A 154 -19.81 9.66 7.64
C LEU A 154 -21.21 9.97 7.07
N TYR A 155 -21.27 10.75 5.98
CA TYR A 155 -22.54 11.09 5.29
C TYR A 155 -22.33 11.20 3.77
N LYS A 156 -23.43 11.09 2.99
CA LYS A 156 -23.46 11.26 1.53
C LYS A 156 -23.52 12.72 1.11
#